data_b51743e84259b3493fca2b4c4132c5e2
#
_entry.id   b51743e84259b3493fca2b4c4132c5e2
#
_cell.length_a   1.000
_cell.length_b   1.000
_cell.length_c   1.000
_cell.angle_alpha   90.00
_cell.angle_beta   90.00
_cell.angle_gamma   90.00
#
_symmetry.space_group_name_H-M   'P 1'
#
loop_
_entity.id
_entity.type
_entity.pdbx_description
1 polymer ?
#
loop_
_entity_poly.entity_id
_entity_poly.type
_entity_poly.pdbx_seq_one_letter_code
_entity_poly.pdbx_strand_id
1 'polypeptide(L)'
;MVVLVIQISYGGMTAGLKAGHVSDTWPLMFGKWLPPNLFNSFINIFETPQTIVFIHRWFAWLGIILVPVVFYMIKKQNYPADVQKGLLWLTGVVALQITLGVLTILSYVNIVIALLHQANAILLLGLAVYFIHRLRAVDETKA
;
A
#
# COMPACT_ATOMS: atom_id res chain seq x y z
N MET A 1 -0.26 10.74 -2.66
CA MET A 1 -1.13 10.17 -3.72
C MET A 1 -0.36 9.30 -4.72
N VAL A 2 0.69 9.78 -5.38
CA VAL A 2 1.41 9.01 -6.42
C VAL A 2 1.82 7.61 -5.93
N VAL A 3 2.44 7.51 -4.76
CA VAL A 3 2.84 6.21 -4.18
C VAL A 3 1.65 5.26 -4.02
N LEU A 4 0.50 5.76 -3.55
CA LEU A 4 -0.70 4.93 -3.37
C LEU A 4 -1.26 4.45 -4.71
N VAL A 5 -1.29 5.31 -5.72
CA VAL A 5 -1.76 4.94 -7.07
C VAL A 5 -0.86 3.86 -7.68
N ILE A 6 0.46 4.04 -7.60
CA ILE A 6 1.43 3.02 -8.07
C ILE A 6 1.21 1.70 -7.32
N GLN A 7 1.08 1.74 -5.99
CA GLN A 7 0.85 0.55 -5.16
C GLN A 7 -0.43 -0.20 -5.55
N ILE A 8 -1.53 0.52 -5.78
CA ILE A 8 -2.81 -0.06 -6.21
C ILE A 8 -2.70 -0.65 -7.62
N SER A 9 -2.00 0.03 -8.53
CA SER A 9 -1.76 -0.47 -9.89
C SER A 9 -1.01 -1.79 -9.88
N TYR A 10 0.09 -1.88 -9.13
CA TYR A 10 0.82 -3.14 -8.97
C TYR A 10 0.00 -4.22 -8.25
N GLY A 11 -0.87 -3.84 -7.31
CA GLY A 11 -1.85 -4.76 -6.69
C GLY A 11 -2.82 -5.33 -7.72
N GLY A 12 -3.36 -4.49 -8.61
CA GLY A 12 -4.22 -4.91 -9.71
C GLY A 12 -3.52 -5.86 -10.68
N MET A 13 -2.27 -5.55 -11.07
CA MET A 13 -1.45 -6.44 -11.90
C MET A 13 -1.15 -7.77 -11.19
N THR A 14 -0.86 -7.75 -9.87
CA THR A 14 -0.66 -8.95 -9.05
C THR A 14 -1.90 -9.85 -9.08
N ALA A 15 -3.09 -9.29 -8.97
CA ALA A 15 -4.34 -10.03 -9.04
C ALA A 15 -4.62 -10.56 -10.46
N GLY A 16 -4.50 -9.71 -11.48
CA GLY A 16 -4.78 -10.05 -12.88
C GLY A 16 -3.88 -11.15 -13.42
N LEU A 17 -2.62 -11.15 -13.07
CA LEU A 17 -1.64 -12.18 -13.46
C LEU A 17 -1.57 -13.37 -12.49
N LYS A 18 -2.45 -13.42 -11.46
CA LYS A 18 -2.41 -14.43 -10.39
C LYS A 18 -1.04 -14.53 -9.72
N ALA A 19 -0.29 -13.43 -9.71
CA ALA A 19 1.09 -13.37 -9.22
C ALA A 19 1.20 -13.63 -7.70
N GLY A 20 0.10 -13.51 -6.95
CA GLY A 20 0.05 -13.86 -5.54
C GLY A 20 0.38 -15.32 -5.25
N HIS A 21 0.17 -16.23 -6.22
CA HIS A 21 0.49 -17.65 -6.08
C HIS A 21 1.96 -18.00 -6.35
N VAL A 22 2.77 -17.04 -6.81
CA VAL A 22 4.19 -17.28 -7.14
C VAL A 22 5.01 -17.66 -5.92
N SER A 23 4.69 -17.10 -4.74
CA SER A 23 5.38 -17.42 -3.49
C SER A 23 4.44 -17.19 -2.31
N ASP A 24 4.30 -18.19 -1.46
CA ASP A 24 3.46 -18.23 -0.25
C ASP A 24 4.21 -17.81 1.03
N THR A 25 5.44 -17.35 0.90
CA THR A 25 6.29 -16.96 2.03
C THR A 25 6.37 -15.45 2.20
N TRP A 26 6.52 -14.98 3.44
CA TRP A 26 6.71 -13.57 3.78
C TRP A 26 7.59 -13.48 5.05
N PRO A 27 8.50 -12.50 5.19
CA PRO A 27 8.82 -11.41 4.24
C PRO A 27 9.66 -11.86 3.03
N LEU A 28 10.33 -13.00 3.14
CA LEU A 28 11.17 -13.56 2.08
C LEU A 28 10.31 -14.07 0.92
N MET A 29 10.90 -14.12 -0.26
CA MET A 29 10.33 -14.72 -1.45
C MET A 29 11.30 -15.78 -1.97
N PHE A 30 10.88 -17.06 -2.03
CA PHE A 30 11.75 -18.20 -2.29
C PHE A 30 12.94 -18.29 -1.33
N GLY A 31 12.74 -17.94 -0.06
CA GLY A 31 13.81 -17.95 0.96
C GLY A 31 14.85 -16.84 0.82
N LYS A 32 14.63 -15.84 -0.08
CA LYS A 32 15.57 -14.74 -0.36
C LYS A 32 14.89 -13.38 -0.21
N TRP A 33 15.67 -12.38 0.22
CA TRP A 33 15.25 -10.98 0.21
C TRP A 33 15.13 -10.43 -1.22
N LEU A 34 16.06 -10.83 -2.10
CA LEU A 34 16.07 -10.48 -3.51
C LEU A 34 16.15 -11.78 -4.33
N PRO A 35 15.05 -12.28 -4.85
CA PRO A 35 15.02 -13.43 -5.76
C PRO A 35 15.85 -13.17 -7.02
N PRO A 36 16.44 -14.22 -7.63
CA PRO A 36 17.20 -14.04 -8.86
C PRO A 36 16.28 -13.71 -10.05
N ASN A 37 16.85 -13.13 -11.08
CA ASN A 37 16.20 -12.90 -12.39
C ASN A 37 14.99 -11.96 -12.39
N LEU A 38 14.81 -11.12 -11.35
CA LEU A 38 13.70 -10.19 -11.28
C LEU A 38 13.76 -9.11 -12.36
N PHE A 39 14.96 -8.58 -12.61
CA PHE A 39 15.16 -7.38 -13.45
C PHE A 39 16.07 -7.65 -14.65
N ASN A 40 15.99 -8.85 -15.25
CA ASN A 40 16.79 -9.21 -16.43
C ASN A 40 16.42 -8.37 -17.67
N SER A 41 15.20 -7.85 -17.71
CA SER A 41 14.72 -6.94 -18.74
C SER A 41 13.80 -5.88 -18.14
N PHE A 42 13.79 -4.69 -18.69
CA PHE A 42 12.88 -3.62 -18.25
C PHE A 42 11.40 -4.02 -18.35
N ILE A 43 11.04 -4.82 -19.34
CA ILE A 43 9.66 -5.28 -19.54
C ILE A 43 9.17 -6.18 -18.37
N ASN A 44 10.08 -6.84 -17.64
CA ASN A 44 9.72 -7.72 -16.53
C ASN A 44 8.96 -6.99 -15.42
N ILE A 45 9.16 -5.69 -15.26
CA ILE A 45 8.42 -4.89 -14.25
C ILE A 45 6.92 -4.78 -14.57
N PHE A 46 6.49 -5.08 -15.81
CA PHE A 46 5.11 -5.01 -16.25
C PHE A 46 4.49 -6.37 -16.61
N GLU A 47 5.29 -7.38 -16.93
CA GLU A 47 4.80 -8.63 -17.49
C GLU A 47 5.13 -9.87 -16.68
N THR A 48 6.22 -9.85 -15.89
CA THR A 48 6.65 -11.02 -15.15
C THR A 48 5.97 -11.11 -13.78
N PRO A 49 5.13 -12.13 -13.51
CA PRO A 49 4.38 -12.25 -12.26
C PRO A 49 5.28 -12.18 -11.01
N GLN A 50 6.45 -12.82 -11.06
CA GLN A 50 7.42 -12.80 -9.96
C GLN A 50 7.92 -11.37 -9.65
N THR A 51 8.26 -10.59 -10.69
CA THR A 51 8.75 -9.21 -10.55
C THR A 51 7.66 -8.28 -10.04
N ILE A 52 6.46 -8.42 -10.60
CA ILE A 52 5.29 -7.60 -10.24
C ILE A 52 4.92 -7.79 -8.77
N VAL A 53 4.78 -9.04 -8.30
CA VAL A 53 4.47 -9.29 -6.89
C VAL A 53 5.61 -8.88 -5.97
N PHE A 54 6.85 -9.01 -6.41
CA PHE A 54 8.01 -8.51 -5.67
C PHE A 54 7.93 -6.99 -5.48
N ILE A 55 7.73 -6.24 -6.56
CA ILE A 55 7.60 -4.79 -6.51
C ILE A 55 6.42 -4.39 -5.61
N HIS A 56 5.26 -5.02 -5.78
CA HIS A 56 4.08 -4.75 -4.94
C HIS A 56 4.36 -4.93 -3.45
N ARG A 57 5.02 -6.01 -3.05
CA ARG A 57 5.38 -6.30 -1.66
C ARG A 57 6.36 -5.26 -1.09
N TRP A 58 7.41 -4.94 -1.84
CA TRP A 58 8.44 -4.01 -1.38
C TRP A 58 7.98 -2.57 -1.37
N PHE A 59 7.17 -2.18 -2.34
CA PHE A 59 6.61 -0.83 -2.40
C PHE A 59 5.65 -0.54 -1.24
N ALA A 60 5.00 -1.56 -0.67
CA ALA A 60 4.16 -1.43 0.51
C ALA A 60 4.93 -0.92 1.75
N TRP A 61 6.25 -1.19 1.86
CA TRP A 61 7.08 -0.68 2.94
C TRP A 61 7.20 0.85 2.94
N LEU A 62 7.06 1.50 1.76
CA LEU A 62 6.99 2.95 1.68
C LEU A 62 5.80 3.51 2.45
N GLY A 63 4.68 2.80 2.50
CA GLY A 63 3.53 3.18 3.33
C GLY A 63 3.88 3.22 4.82
N ILE A 64 4.64 2.22 5.31
CA ILE A 64 5.09 2.14 6.69
C ILE A 64 6.01 3.32 7.05
N ILE A 65 6.82 3.79 6.10
CA ILE A 65 7.73 4.93 6.30
C ILE A 65 6.98 6.26 6.19
N LEU A 66 6.13 6.41 5.17
CA LEU A 66 5.47 7.67 4.87
C LEU A 66 4.41 8.06 5.91
N VAL A 67 3.69 7.09 6.47
CA VAL A 67 2.65 7.38 7.47
C VAL A 67 3.19 8.08 8.72
N PRO A 68 4.26 7.60 9.40
CA PRO A 68 4.87 8.32 10.51
C PRO A 68 5.42 9.69 10.13
N VAL A 69 5.98 9.84 8.92
CA VAL A 69 6.48 11.14 8.43
C VAL A 69 5.34 12.16 8.32
N VAL A 70 4.24 11.77 7.66
CA VAL A 70 3.04 12.63 7.54
C VAL A 70 2.45 12.95 8.91
N PHE A 71 2.41 11.96 9.82
CA PHE A 71 1.94 12.15 11.19
C PHE A 71 2.76 13.21 11.93
N TYR A 72 4.09 13.11 11.85
CA TYR A 72 5.01 14.07 12.45
C TYR A 72 4.81 15.47 11.88
N MET A 73 4.70 15.60 10.55
CA MET A 73 4.51 16.90 9.88
C MET A 73 3.19 17.58 10.33
N ILE A 74 2.09 16.82 10.35
CA ILE A 74 0.78 17.33 10.77
C ILE A 74 0.77 17.76 12.23
N LYS A 75 1.39 16.96 13.10
CA LYS A 75 1.50 17.29 14.52
C LYS A 75 2.35 18.56 14.75
N LYS A 76 3.46 18.70 14.02
CA LYS A 76 4.36 19.88 14.13
C LYS A 76 3.67 21.17 13.67
N GLN A 77 2.80 21.13 12.70
CA GLN A 77 2.11 22.30 12.13
C GLN A 77 0.81 22.69 12.86
N ASN A 78 0.47 22.02 13.97
CA ASN A 78 -0.70 22.30 14.78
C ASN A 78 -2.02 22.33 13.97
N TYR A 79 -2.22 21.37 13.09
CA TYR A 79 -3.49 21.21 12.38
C TYR A 79 -4.65 20.96 13.35
N PRO A 80 -5.90 21.31 12.97
CA PRO A 80 -7.09 21.09 13.78
C PRO A 80 -7.26 19.62 14.21
N ALA A 81 -7.97 19.43 15.32
CA ALA A 81 -8.15 18.10 15.93
C ALA A 81 -8.85 17.08 15.01
N ASP A 82 -9.74 17.54 14.14
CA ASP A 82 -10.41 16.69 13.14
C ASP A 82 -9.41 16.14 12.10
N VAL A 83 -8.44 16.95 11.65
CA VAL A 83 -7.37 16.52 10.76
C VAL A 83 -6.46 15.48 11.45
N GLN A 84 -6.11 15.72 12.71
CA GLN A 84 -5.30 14.77 13.49
C GLN A 84 -6.02 13.43 13.69
N LYS A 85 -7.33 13.44 13.99
CA LYS A 85 -8.17 12.25 14.08
C LYS A 85 -8.29 11.52 12.73
N GLY A 86 -8.49 12.28 11.64
CA GLY A 86 -8.54 11.70 10.30
C GLY A 86 -7.25 10.96 9.93
N LEU A 87 -6.09 11.52 10.29
CA LEU A 87 -4.81 10.87 10.10
C LEU A 87 -4.67 9.57 10.92
N LEU A 88 -5.17 9.56 12.16
CA LEU A 88 -5.17 8.35 12.98
C LEU A 88 -6.00 7.23 12.33
N TRP A 89 -7.19 7.55 11.81
CA TRP A 89 -8.01 6.61 11.06
C TRP A 89 -7.29 6.10 9.80
N LEU A 90 -6.69 7.00 9.03
CA LEU A 90 -5.92 6.64 7.83
C LEU A 90 -4.77 5.69 8.19
N THR A 91 -4.08 5.94 9.29
CA THR A 91 -3.01 5.06 9.80
C THR A 91 -3.53 3.66 10.13
N GLY A 92 -4.69 3.57 10.80
CA GLY A 92 -5.33 2.29 11.11
C GLY A 92 -5.71 1.50 9.85
N VAL A 93 -6.26 2.19 8.84
CA VAL A 93 -6.63 1.56 7.56
C VAL A 93 -5.38 1.11 6.79
N VAL A 94 -4.27 1.85 6.84
CA VAL A 94 -2.98 1.42 6.24
C VAL A 94 -2.44 0.18 6.96
N ALA A 95 -2.47 0.14 8.29
CA ALA A 95 -2.05 -1.02 9.06
C ALA A 95 -2.89 -2.26 8.71
N LEU A 96 -4.21 -2.10 8.63
CA LEU A 96 -5.12 -3.17 8.19
C LEU A 96 -4.80 -3.63 6.76
N GLN A 97 -4.51 -2.69 5.84
CA GLN A 97 -4.14 -3.01 4.45
C GLN A 97 -2.91 -3.90 4.38
N ILE A 98 -1.86 -3.57 5.13
CA ILE A 98 -0.63 -4.35 5.16
C ILE A 98 -0.89 -5.73 5.75
N THR A 99 -1.62 -5.80 6.87
CA THR A 99 -1.99 -7.06 7.51
C THR A 99 -2.76 -7.98 6.57
N LEU A 100 -3.79 -7.47 5.90
CA LEU A 100 -4.57 -8.23 4.93
C LEU A 100 -3.72 -8.68 3.74
N GLY A 101 -2.78 -7.85 3.27
CA GLY A 101 -1.85 -8.22 2.22
C GLY A 101 -0.93 -9.39 2.60
N VAL A 102 -0.36 -9.35 3.81
CA VAL A 102 0.46 -10.44 4.34
C VAL A 102 -0.36 -11.71 4.51
N LEU A 103 -1.56 -11.62 5.09
CA LEU A 103 -2.48 -12.75 5.25
C LEU A 103 -2.91 -13.34 3.91
N THR A 104 -3.11 -12.52 2.88
CA THR A 104 -3.42 -12.99 1.52
C THR A 104 -2.32 -13.91 1.01
N ILE A 105 -1.05 -13.54 1.20
CA ILE A 105 0.08 -14.37 0.80
C ILE A 105 0.15 -15.66 1.62
N LEU A 106 0.15 -15.54 2.95
CA LEU A 106 0.30 -16.68 3.86
C LEU A 106 -0.86 -17.68 3.80
N SER A 107 -2.05 -17.24 3.35
CA SER A 107 -3.22 -18.10 3.13
C SER A 107 -3.26 -18.71 1.72
N TYR A 108 -2.20 -18.56 0.93
CA TYR A 108 -2.16 -19.00 -0.47
C TYR A 108 -3.28 -18.40 -1.31
N VAL A 109 -3.48 -17.07 -1.13
CA VAL A 109 -4.51 -16.27 -1.84
C VAL A 109 -5.95 -16.75 -1.54
N ASN A 110 -6.26 -16.95 -0.25
CA ASN A 110 -7.65 -17.19 0.14
C ASN A 110 -8.55 -16.07 -0.39
N ILE A 111 -9.61 -16.45 -1.12
CA ILE A 111 -10.45 -15.49 -1.86
C ILE A 111 -11.11 -14.44 -0.94
N VAL A 112 -11.53 -14.81 0.25
CA VAL A 112 -12.18 -13.90 1.19
C VAL A 112 -11.19 -12.85 1.67
N ILE A 113 -9.97 -13.28 2.05
CA ILE A 113 -8.92 -12.37 2.52
C ILE A 113 -8.46 -11.45 1.38
N ALA A 114 -8.30 -11.98 0.17
CA ALA A 114 -7.95 -11.21 -1.01
C ALA A 114 -9.01 -10.15 -1.36
N LEU A 115 -10.30 -10.48 -1.26
CA LEU A 115 -11.40 -9.52 -1.45
C LEU A 115 -11.40 -8.44 -0.37
N LEU A 116 -11.19 -8.80 0.90
CA LEU A 116 -11.07 -7.82 1.99
C LEU A 116 -9.88 -6.88 1.78
N HIS A 117 -8.74 -7.41 1.32
CA HIS A 117 -7.56 -6.61 0.98
C HIS A 117 -7.87 -5.61 -0.15
N GLN A 118 -8.56 -6.02 -1.20
CA GLN A 118 -8.98 -5.15 -2.31
C GLN A 118 -10.00 -4.10 -1.86
N ALA A 119 -11.03 -4.49 -1.09
CA ALA A 119 -12.04 -3.58 -0.57
C ALA A 119 -11.40 -2.51 0.34
N ASN A 120 -10.48 -2.91 1.22
CA ASN A 120 -9.75 -1.98 2.07
C ASN A 120 -8.83 -1.04 1.25
N ALA A 121 -8.28 -1.47 0.11
CA ALA A 121 -7.51 -0.60 -0.78
C ALA A 121 -8.38 0.53 -1.39
N ILE A 122 -9.63 0.23 -1.75
CA ILE A 122 -10.60 1.22 -2.26
C ILE A 122 -10.96 2.21 -1.15
N LEU A 123 -11.23 1.72 0.06
CA LEU A 123 -11.49 2.56 1.23
C LEU A 123 -10.29 3.48 1.51
N LEU A 124 -9.07 2.93 1.50
CA LEU A 124 -7.84 3.68 1.72
C LEU A 124 -7.66 4.78 0.68
N LEU A 125 -7.93 4.50 -0.59
CA LEU A 125 -7.87 5.50 -1.66
C LEU A 125 -8.87 6.64 -1.42
N GLY A 126 -10.12 6.30 -1.11
CA GLY A 126 -11.17 7.30 -0.81
C GLY A 126 -10.81 8.17 0.39
N LEU A 127 -10.33 7.56 1.48
CA LEU A 127 -9.88 8.29 2.68
C LEU A 127 -8.67 9.18 2.39
N ALA A 128 -7.71 8.72 1.58
CA ALA A 128 -6.55 9.52 1.21
C ALA A 128 -6.94 10.74 0.36
N VAL A 129 -7.86 10.60 -0.59
CA VAL A 129 -8.40 11.70 -1.39
C VAL A 129 -9.12 12.71 -0.48
N TYR A 130 -10.04 12.23 0.36
CA TYR A 130 -10.75 13.07 1.32
C TYR A 130 -9.78 13.85 2.24
N PHE A 131 -8.78 13.17 2.76
CA PHE A 131 -7.80 13.77 3.67
C PHE A 131 -6.96 14.86 2.99
N ILE A 132 -6.55 14.66 1.73
CA ILE A 132 -5.84 15.69 0.96
C ILE A 132 -6.71 16.92 0.72
N HIS A 133 -7.98 16.74 0.36
CA HIS A 133 -8.91 17.85 0.21
C HIS A 133 -9.09 18.62 1.52
N ARG A 134 -9.22 17.91 2.64
CA ARG A 134 -9.36 18.54 3.95
C ARG A 134 -8.12 19.33 4.36
N LEU A 135 -6.92 18.79 4.10
CA LEU A 135 -5.66 19.51 4.34
C LEU A 135 -5.59 20.82 3.56
N ARG A 136 -5.89 20.79 2.25
CA ARG A 136 -5.87 21.98 1.40
C ARG A 136 -6.85 23.05 1.90
N ALA A 137 -8.07 22.68 2.25
CA ALA A 137 -9.07 23.60 2.79
C ALA A 137 -8.60 24.28 4.08
N VAL A 138 -7.86 23.59 4.95
CA VAL A 138 -7.28 24.17 6.17
C VAL A 138 -6.14 25.11 5.84
N ASP A 139 -5.29 24.78 4.87
CA ASP A 139 -4.15 25.63 4.48
C ASP A 139 -4.63 26.94 3.83
N GLU A 140 -5.67 26.88 3.00
CA GLU A 140 -6.30 28.08 2.39
C GLU A 140 -6.90 29.03 3.43
N THR A 141 -7.36 28.51 4.57
CA THR A 141 -7.90 29.34 5.66
C THR A 141 -6.81 29.97 6.54
N LYS A 142 -5.57 29.51 6.43
CA LYS A 142 -4.41 30.04 7.17
C LYS A 142 -3.60 31.08 6.39
N ALA A 143 -3.77 31.13 5.05
CA ALA A 143 -3.09 32.05 4.14
C ALA A 143 -3.82 33.40 4.07
#